data_c278962b390beb20fcdc3772a1c1e3dc
#
_entry.id   c278962b390beb20fcdc3772a1c1e3dc
#
_cell.length_a   1.000
_cell.length_b   1.000
_cell.length_c   1.000
_cell.angle_alpha   90.00
_cell.angle_beta   90.00
_cell.angle_gamma   90.00
#
_symmetry.space_group_name_H-M   'P 1'
#
loop_
_entity.id
_entity.type
_entity.pdbx_description
1 polymer ?
#
loop_
_entity_poly.entity_id
_entity_poly.type
_entity_poly.pdbx_seq_one_letter_code
_entity_poly.pdbx_strand_id
1 'polypeptide(L)'
;MGIYVKGVGMTKFDVDKRGSFERVCECVNEALESAGMKFDDIDAVFASSTDSARNEERLKHQGPMLSSLFQRNMPILNVPAGCAGGGVALWNSINYLKTSNCRNVLALGYDSVMSCTSTILTDEILMGSERIYEQTEGLIFPAQNALVAQQYMMKYNATEDDLALVALKNHENAFDNPKARFYQKKVTIDMIKNSPMVASPLRLFDC
;
A
#
# COMPACT_ATOMS: atom_id res chain seq x y z
N MET A 1 5.21 -24.32 16.90
CA MET A 1 4.30 -24.55 15.78
C MET A 1 4.65 -23.59 14.68
N GLY A 2 4.84 -24.02 13.44
CA GLY A 2 5.15 -23.14 12.31
C GLY A 2 3.90 -22.37 11.86
N ILE A 3 4.07 -21.10 11.44
CA ILE A 3 3.02 -20.30 10.82
C ILE A 3 3.39 -20.13 9.36
N TYR A 4 2.42 -20.29 8.47
CA TYR A 4 2.60 -20.34 7.04
C TYR A 4 1.63 -19.38 6.34
N VAL A 5 2.07 -18.76 5.24
CA VAL A 5 1.18 -18.09 4.30
C VAL A 5 0.53 -19.15 3.41
N LYS A 6 -0.78 -19.29 3.49
CA LYS A 6 -1.53 -20.32 2.72
C LYS A 6 -1.99 -19.81 1.36
N GLY A 7 -2.36 -18.56 1.26
CA GLY A 7 -2.84 -17.95 0.03
C GLY A 7 -2.57 -16.46 0.00
N VAL A 8 -2.55 -15.91 -1.19
CA VAL A 8 -2.34 -14.49 -1.46
C VAL A 8 -3.34 -14.00 -2.49
N GLY A 9 -3.75 -12.75 -2.37
CA GLY A 9 -4.62 -12.09 -3.33
C GLY A 9 -4.29 -10.60 -3.40
N MET A 10 -4.43 -10.02 -4.58
CA MET A 10 -4.12 -8.61 -4.80
C MET A 10 -4.94 -8.08 -5.98
N THR A 11 -5.52 -6.90 -5.82
CA THR A 11 -6.12 -6.18 -6.94
C THR A 11 -5.04 -5.58 -7.86
N LYS A 12 -5.41 -5.24 -9.09
CA LYS A 12 -4.51 -4.55 -10.00
C LYS A 12 -4.26 -3.12 -9.52
N PHE A 13 -3.01 -2.66 -9.60
CA PHE A 13 -2.65 -1.26 -9.36
C PHE A 13 -3.02 -0.41 -10.58
N ASP A 14 -4.22 0.16 -10.53
CA ASP A 14 -4.74 1.05 -11.58
C ASP A 14 -5.77 2.02 -11.00
N VAL A 15 -6.23 2.98 -11.81
CA VAL A 15 -7.39 3.80 -11.48
C VAL A 15 -8.62 2.91 -11.55
N ASP A 16 -9.21 2.64 -10.39
CA ASP A 16 -10.39 1.80 -10.26
C ASP A 16 -11.52 2.62 -9.61
N LYS A 17 -12.65 2.71 -10.29
CA LYS A 17 -13.84 3.45 -9.84
C LYS A 17 -14.73 2.64 -8.91
N ARG A 18 -14.43 1.36 -8.72
CA ARG A 18 -15.18 0.50 -7.78
C ARG A 18 -14.90 0.94 -6.34
N GLY A 19 -15.87 0.74 -5.47
CA GLY A 19 -15.71 0.99 -4.04
C GLY A 19 -14.70 0.05 -3.37
N SER A 20 -14.27 0.41 -2.17
CA SER A 20 -13.31 -0.41 -1.39
C SER A 20 -13.86 -1.80 -1.11
N PHE A 21 -15.17 -1.92 -0.87
CA PHE A 21 -15.82 -3.22 -0.63
C PHE A 21 -15.60 -4.20 -1.79
N GLU A 22 -15.88 -3.78 -3.02
CA GLU A 22 -15.76 -4.63 -4.20
C GLU A 22 -14.31 -5.07 -4.46
N ARG A 23 -13.36 -4.16 -4.24
CA ARG A 23 -11.91 -4.46 -4.38
C ARG A 23 -11.41 -5.37 -3.28
N VAL A 24 -11.89 -5.18 -2.05
CA VAL A 24 -11.61 -6.09 -0.93
C VAL A 24 -12.18 -7.48 -1.23
N CYS A 25 -13.42 -7.57 -1.75
CA CYS A 25 -14.00 -8.84 -2.19
C CYS A 25 -13.11 -9.55 -3.20
N GLU A 26 -12.62 -8.84 -4.22
CA GLU A 26 -11.74 -9.39 -5.25
C GLU A 26 -10.46 -9.99 -4.65
N CYS A 27 -9.70 -9.22 -3.88
CA CYS A 27 -8.43 -9.71 -3.34
C CYS A 27 -8.61 -10.79 -2.26
N VAL A 28 -9.69 -10.74 -1.47
CA VAL A 28 -9.98 -11.79 -0.49
C VAL A 28 -10.40 -13.09 -1.17
N ASN A 29 -11.26 -13.03 -2.20
CA ASN A 29 -11.62 -14.21 -2.99
C ASN A 29 -10.38 -14.86 -3.63
N GLU A 30 -9.51 -14.07 -4.27
CA GLU A 30 -8.27 -14.57 -4.84
C GLU A 30 -7.37 -15.24 -3.79
N ALA A 31 -7.25 -14.65 -2.60
CA ALA A 31 -6.47 -15.23 -1.51
C ALA A 31 -7.06 -16.56 -1.01
N LEU A 32 -8.38 -16.63 -0.89
CA LEU A 32 -9.09 -17.86 -0.48
C LEU A 32 -8.99 -18.96 -1.53
N GLU A 33 -9.17 -18.62 -2.80
CA GLU A 33 -8.97 -19.56 -3.92
C GLU A 33 -7.53 -20.09 -3.96
N SER A 34 -6.55 -19.20 -3.83
CA SER A 34 -5.13 -19.56 -3.73
C SER A 34 -4.82 -20.50 -2.57
N ALA A 35 -5.55 -20.34 -1.45
CA ALA A 35 -5.41 -21.17 -0.26
C ALA A 35 -6.20 -22.47 -0.33
N GLY A 36 -7.14 -22.64 -1.27
CA GLY A 36 -8.14 -23.71 -1.28
C GLY A 36 -9.10 -23.62 -0.09
N MET A 37 -9.48 -22.40 0.33
CA MET A 37 -10.28 -22.10 1.51
C MET A 37 -11.55 -21.34 1.16
N LYS A 38 -12.48 -21.30 2.11
CA LYS A 38 -13.73 -20.53 2.05
C LYS A 38 -13.74 -19.43 3.12
N PHE A 39 -14.68 -18.51 3.01
CA PHE A 39 -14.88 -17.46 4.03
C PHE A 39 -15.10 -18.03 5.44
N ASP A 40 -15.80 -19.16 5.56
CA ASP A 40 -16.07 -19.82 6.85
C ASP A 40 -14.82 -20.41 7.52
N ASP A 41 -13.74 -20.57 6.78
CA ASP A 41 -12.48 -21.09 7.33
C ASP A 41 -11.65 -20.01 8.04
N ILE A 42 -12.02 -18.72 7.90
CA ILE A 42 -11.31 -17.60 8.51
C ILE A 42 -11.81 -17.35 9.93
N ASP A 43 -10.90 -17.33 10.89
CA ASP A 43 -11.21 -17.18 12.32
C ASP A 43 -11.11 -15.72 12.81
N ALA A 44 -10.29 -14.89 12.16
CA ALA A 44 -10.12 -13.47 12.48
C ALA A 44 -9.56 -12.69 11.29
N VAL A 45 -9.79 -11.38 11.28
CA VAL A 45 -9.27 -10.44 10.28
C VAL A 45 -8.51 -9.31 10.95
N PHE A 46 -7.30 -9.04 10.49
CA PHE A 46 -6.56 -7.82 10.78
C PHE A 46 -6.47 -7.00 9.51
N ALA A 47 -7.14 -5.86 9.50
CA ALA A 47 -7.21 -4.99 8.35
C ALA A 47 -6.52 -3.65 8.61
N SER A 48 -5.95 -3.06 7.59
CA SER A 48 -5.38 -1.72 7.63
C SER A 48 -5.72 -0.93 6.37
N SER A 49 -5.96 0.34 6.57
CA SER A 49 -6.10 1.36 5.52
C SER A 49 -5.43 2.63 6.02
N THR A 50 -4.82 3.39 5.15
CA THR A 50 -4.16 4.66 5.51
C THR A 50 -5.17 5.74 5.83
N ASP A 51 -6.17 5.89 4.99
CA ASP A 51 -7.32 6.75 5.26
C ASP A 51 -8.50 6.42 4.32
N SER A 52 -9.62 6.09 4.90
CA SER A 52 -10.88 5.87 4.18
C SER A 52 -11.82 7.06 4.21
N ALA A 53 -11.48 8.14 4.93
CA ALA A 53 -12.40 9.24 5.17
C ALA A 53 -12.58 10.16 3.95
N ARG A 54 -11.59 10.22 3.05
CA ARG A 54 -11.58 11.15 1.91
C ARG A 54 -11.66 10.49 0.53
N ASN A 55 -11.53 9.20 0.42
CA ASN A 55 -11.59 8.47 -0.85
C ASN A 55 -13.02 8.31 -1.41
N GLU A 56 -13.85 9.31 -1.25
CA GLU A 56 -15.27 9.41 -1.67
C GLU A 56 -16.24 8.50 -0.90
N GLU A 57 -15.76 7.48 -0.22
CA GLU A 57 -16.63 6.55 0.54
C GLU A 57 -17.07 7.11 1.89
N ARG A 58 -16.37 8.10 2.42
CA ARG A 58 -16.67 8.74 3.73
C ARG A 58 -16.91 7.73 4.84
N LEU A 59 -16.22 6.59 4.78
CA LEU A 59 -16.39 5.47 5.69
C LEU A 59 -15.43 5.58 6.87
N LYS A 60 -15.93 6.00 8.01
CA LYS A 60 -15.13 6.16 9.23
C LYS A 60 -14.87 4.83 9.95
N HIS A 61 -15.81 3.90 9.88
CA HIS A 61 -15.73 2.61 10.58
C HIS A 61 -15.71 1.47 9.56
N GLN A 62 -14.55 0.90 9.34
CA GLN A 62 -14.33 -0.12 8.33
C GLN A 62 -14.75 -1.53 8.77
N GLY A 63 -14.74 -1.79 10.08
CA GLY A 63 -15.13 -3.09 10.63
C GLY A 63 -16.51 -3.58 10.16
N PRO A 64 -17.59 -2.76 10.21
CA PRO A 64 -18.90 -3.16 9.71
C PRO A 64 -18.91 -3.49 8.20
N MET A 65 -18.16 -2.75 7.38
CA MET A 65 -18.02 -3.08 5.96
C MET A 65 -17.38 -4.45 5.78
N LEU A 66 -16.26 -4.70 6.48
CA LEU A 66 -15.56 -5.97 6.39
C LEU A 66 -16.41 -7.13 6.94
N SER A 67 -17.17 -6.91 8.03
CA SER A 67 -18.01 -7.95 8.61
C SER A 67 -19.09 -8.45 7.66
N SER A 68 -19.59 -7.61 6.75
CA SER A 68 -20.59 -8.00 5.76
C SER A 68 -20.06 -9.01 4.73
N LEU A 69 -18.73 -9.08 4.52
CA LEU A 69 -18.10 -10.09 3.66
C LEU A 69 -18.21 -11.51 4.24
N PHE A 70 -18.08 -11.63 5.55
CA PHE A 70 -17.90 -12.93 6.20
C PHE A 70 -19.19 -13.54 6.72
N GLN A 71 -20.27 -12.75 6.85
CA GLN A 71 -21.60 -13.19 7.30
C GLN A 71 -21.59 -14.05 8.59
N ARG A 72 -20.57 -13.88 9.42
CA ARG A 72 -20.39 -14.60 10.70
C ARG A 72 -19.75 -13.70 11.74
N ASN A 73 -19.97 -14.03 13.01
CA ASN A 73 -19.34 -13.34 14.13
C ASN A 73 -17.90 -13.83 14.31
N MET A 74 -16.95 -12.95 14.09
CA MET A 74 -15.52 -13.17 14.33
C MET A 74 -14.81 -11.85 14.64
N PRO A 75 -13.63 -11.89 15.28
CA PRO A 75 -12.83 -10.68 15.50
C PRO A 75 -12.40 -10.06 14.17
N ILE A 76 -12.75 -8.78 13.98
CA ILE A 76 -12.25 -7.95 12.88
C ILE A 76 -11.62 -6.72 13.51
N LEU A 77 -10.30 -6.61 13.41
CA LEU A 77 -9.54 -5.52 14.00
C LEU A 77 -8.97 -4.63 12.90
N ASN A 78 -9.23 -3.33 13.03
CA ASN A 78 -8.56 -2.33 12.20
C ASN A 78 -7.30 -1.86 12.92
N VAL A 79 -6.16 -1.94 12.25
CA VAL A 79 -4.82 -1.61 12.80
C VAL A 79 -4.21 -0.46 12.01
N PRO A 80 -4.52 0.79 12.38
CA PRO A 80 -4.02 1.95 11.69
C PRO A 80 -2.51 2.12 11.96
N ALA A 81 -1.72 2.15 10.89
CA ALA A 81 -0.28 2.38 10.98
C ALA A 81 0.26 3.08 9.72
N GLY A 82 -0.55 3.94 9.10
CA GLY A 82 -0.18 4.66 7.89
C GLY A 82 0.36 3.71 6.81
N CYS A 83 1.44 4.10 6.15
CA CYS A 83 2.09 3.30 5.09
C CYS A 83 2.62 1.93 5.57
N ALA A 84 2.84 1.74 6.87
CA ALA A 84 3.25 0.46 7.45
C ALA A 84 2.07 -0.47 7.76
N GLY A 85 0.83 -0.04 7.52
CA GLY A 85 -0.39 -0.71 7.96
C GLY A 85 -0.49 -2.17 7.54
N GLY A 86 -0.19 -2.50 6.29
CA GLY A 86 -0.20 -3.88 5.81
C GLY A 86 0.79 -4.78 6.56
N GLY A 87 2.00 -4.29 6.81
CA GLY A 87 3.00 -5.00 7.61
C GLY A 87 2.57 -5.20 9.07
N VAL A 88 1.96 -4.17 9.67
CA VAL A 88 1.43 -4.25 11.04
C VAL A 88 0.24 -5.20 11.13
N ALA A 89 -0.65 -5.22 10.13
CA ALA A 89 -1.74 -6.19 10.05
C ALA A 89 -1.20 -7.63 10.00
N LEU A 90 -0.20 -7.89 9.17
CA LEU A 90 0.48 -9.19 9.09
C LEU A 90 1.14 -9.57 10.42
N TRP A 91 1.87 -8.64 11.04
CA TRP A 91 2.54 -8.88 12.33
C TRP A 91 1.53 -9.21 13.44
N ASN A 92 0.42 -8.49 13.52
CA ASN A 92 -0.66 -8.78 14.47
C ASN A 92 -1.30 -10.14 14.19
N SER A 93 -1.55 -10.49 12.92
CA SER A 93 -2.07 -11.79 12.51
C SER A 93 -1.19 -12.95 12.99
N ILE A 94 0.14 -12.82 12.83
CA ILE A 94 1.12 -13.79 13.30
C ILE A 94 1.08 -13.94 14.83
N ASN A 95 1.04 -12.82 15.56
CA ASN A 95 0.99 -12.86 17.03
C ASN A 95 -0.35 -13.42 17.53
N TYR A 96 -1.44 -13.09 16.86
CA TYR A 96 -2.76 -13.63 17.21
C TYR A 96 -2.81 -15.14 17.03
N LEU A 97 -2.27 -15.69 15.94
CA LEU A 97 -2.13 -17.13 15.71
C LEU A 97 -1.28 -17.84 16.78
N LYS A 98 -0.27 -17.15 17.34
CA LYS A 98 0.59 -17.73 18.41
C LYS A 98 -0.12 -17.80 19.76
N THR A 99 -1.05 -16.89 20.04
CA THR A 99 -1.64 -16.68 21.36
C THR A 99 -3.10 -17.11 21.48
N SER A 100 -3.76 -17.40 20.36
CA SER A 100 -5.17 -17.81 20.29
C SER A 100 -5.31 -19.25 19.80
N ASN A 101 -6.54 -19.78 19.89
CA ASN A 101 -6.89 -21.08 19.32
C ASN A 101 -7.29 -20.99 17.83
N CYS A 102 -7.04 -19.85 17.18
CA CYS A 102 -7.31 -19.64 15.77
C CYS A 102 -6.35 -20.44 14.88
N ARG A 103 -6.84 -20.89 13.75
CA ARG A 103 -6.07 -21.66 12.76
C ARG A 103 -5.75 -20.82 11.53
N ASN A 104 -6.68 -19.95 11.11
CA ASN A 104 -6.57 -19.17 9.90
C ASN A 104 -6.94 -17.72 10.18
N VAL A 105 -6.02 -16.81 9.88
CA VAL A 105 -6.21 -15.38 10.08
C VAL A 105 -5.91 -14.67 8.75
N LEU A 106 -6.78 -13.75 8.38
CA LEU A 106 -6.61 -12.90 7.22
C LEU A 106 -5.90 -11.60 7.62
N ALA A 107 -4.79 -11.31 6.97
CA ALA A 107 -4.15 -9.99 6.98
C ALA A 107 -4.53 -9.25 5.71
N LEU A 108 -5.11 -8.06 5.84
CA LEU A 108 -5.66 -7.28 4.73
C LEU A 108 -5.13 -5.85 4.77
N GLY A 109 -4.69 -5.34 3.63
CA GLY A 109 -4.42 -3.91 3.41
C GLY A 109 -5.22 -3.41 2.22
N TYR A 110 -5.84 -2.24 2.30
CA TYR A 110 -6.58 -1.67 1.19
C TYR A 110 -6.63 -0.15 1.25
N ASP A 111 -6.57 0.49 0.09
CA ASP A 111 -6.67 1.93 -0.08
C ASP A 111 -7.18 2.30 -1.47
N SER A 112 -7.77 3.49 -1.61
CA SER A 112 -8.34 4.02 -2.86
C SER A 112 -7.61 5.26 -3.40
N VAL A 113 -6.34 5.42 -3.08
CA VAL A 113 -5.58 6.65 -3.36
C VAL A 113 -5.54 7.07 -4.84
N MET A 114 -5.59 6.13 -5.77
CA MET A 114 -5.52 6.44 -7.21
C MET A 114 -6.84 6.95 -7.82
N SER A 115 -7.93 6.91 -7.10
CA SER A 115 -9.21 7.48 -7.53
C SER A 115 -9.31 8.97 -7.27
N CYS A 116 -8.44 9.53 -6.44
CA CYS A 116 -8.39 10.96 -6.10
C CYS A 116 -7.63 11.77 -7.14
N THR A 117 -7.94 13.07 -7.21
CA THR A 117 -7.11 14.02 -7.98
C THR A 117 -5.74 14.19 -7.30
N SER A 118 -4.71 14.55 -8.08
CA SER A 118 -3.37 14.74 -7.54
C SER A 118 -3.31 15.76 -6.39
N THR A 119 -4.11 16.82 -6.46
CA THR A 119 -4.16 17.85 -5.40
C THR A 119 -4.73 17.27 -4.10
N ILE A 120 -5.84 16.55 -4.17
CA ILE A 120 -6.46 15.91 -2.99
C ILE A 120 -5.51 14.88 -2.42
N LEU A 121 -4.92 14.04 -3.26
CA LEU A 121 -3.97 13.01 -2.83
C LEU A 121 -2.75 13.62 -2.12
N THR A 122 -2.19 14.71 -2.65
CA THR A 122 -1.05 15.40 -2.04
C THR A 122 -1.40 15.95 -0.66
N ASP A 123 -2.55 16.56 -0.50
CA ASP A 123 -3.02 17.10 0.79
C ASP A 123 -3.28 15.98 1.81
N GLU A 124 -3.88 14.89 1.39
CA GLU A 124 -4.10 13.72 2.26
C GLU A 124 -2.83 13.06 2.74
N ILE A 125 -1.89 12.85 1.81
CA ILE A 125 -0.59 12.27 2.16
C ILE A 125 0.18 13.20 3.10
N LEU A 126 0.08 14.51 2.90
CA LEU A 126 0.71 15.51 3.76
C LEU A 126 0.21 15.44 5.21
N MET A 127 -1.04 15.01 5.44
CA MET A 127 -1.56 14.79 6.80
C MET A 127 -0.84 13.67 7.57
N GLY A 128 -0.09 12.81 6.90
CA GLY A 128 0.83 11.86 7.53
C GLY A 128 2.10 12.48 8.09
N SER A 129 2.36 13.75 7.78
CA SER A 129 3.52 14.51 8.25
C SER A 129 3.22 15.26 9.55
N GLU A 130 4.28 15.72 10.23
CA GLU A 130 4.12 16.51 11.46
C GLU A 130 3.50 17.90 11.14
N ARG A 131 2.53 18.30 11.93
CA ARG A 131 1.66 19.44 11.60
C ARG A 131 2.37 20.79 11.65
N ILE A 132 3.22 21.01 12.65
CA ILE A 132 3.75 22.35 12.98
C ILE A 132 4.90 22.72 12.04
N TYR A 133 5.81 21.78 11.77
CA TYR A 133 7.01 22.04 10.99
C TYR A 133 6.91 21.56 9.55
N GLU A 134 6.31 20.38 9.31
CA GLU A 134 6.31 19.78 7.97
C GLU A 134 5.11 20.22 7.12
N GLN A 135 3.89 20.15 7.71
CA GLN A 135 2.69 20.56 6.95
C GLN A 135 2.67 22.07 6.68
N THR A 136 3.10 22.88 7.64
CA THR A 136 3.14 24.36 7.50
C THR A 136 4.09 24.78 6.38
N GLU A 137 5.19 24.09 6.19
CA GLU A 137 6.17 24.34 5.12
C GLU A 137 5.77 23.68 3.78
N GLY A 138 4.65 22.95 3.74
CA GLY A 138 4.23 22.21 2.55
C GLY A 138 5.18 21.08 2.18
N LEU A 139 5.87 20.48 3.15
CA LEU A 139 6.88 19.45 2.95
C LEU A 139 6.24 18.11 2.61
N ILE A 140 5.83 17.94 1.38
CA ILE A 140 5.24 16.70 0.85
C ILE A 140 6.24 15.55 0.88
N PHE A 141 5.79 14.30 0.89
CA PHE A 141 6.66 13.12 1.00
C PHE A 141 7.77 13.03 -0.06
N PRO A 142 7.55 13.35 -1.35
CA PRO A 142 8.66 13.42 -2.30
C PRO A 142 9.75 14.41 -1.86
N ALA A 143 9.39 15.54 -1.27
CA ALA A 143 10.36 16.52 -0.78
C ALA A 143 11.11 16.02 0.47
N GLN A 144 10.41 15.37 1.42
CA GLN A 144 11.05 14.72 2.57
C GLN A 144 12.05 13.65 2.13
N ASN A 145 11.64 12.77 1.21
CA ASN A 145 12.50 11.74 0.66
C ASN A 145 13.69 12.33 -0.13
N ALA A 146 13.50 13.43 -0.82
CA ALA A 146 14.57 14.13 -1.52
C ALA A 146 15.65 14.66 -0.57
N LEU A 147 15.27 15.20 0.59
CA LEU A 147 16.22 15.60 1.63
C LEU A 147 17.04 14.41 2.13
N VAL A 148 16.39 13.26 2.36
CA VAL A 148 17.08 12.02 2.74
C VAL A 148 18.01 11.55 1.62
N ALA A 149 17.57 11.58 0.36
CA ALA A 149 18.38 11.22 -0.79
C ALA A 149 19.62 12.10 -0.92
N GLN A 150 19.49 13.42 -0.75
CA GLN A 150 20.63 14.33 -0.74
C GLN A 150 21.66 13.98 0.34
N GLN A 151 21.19 13.72 1.56
CA GLN A 151 22.09 13.30 2.67
C GLN A 151 22.79 11.98 2.35
N TYR A 152 22.08 11.03 1.76
CA TYR A 152 22.65 9.75 1.33
C TYR A 152 23.73 9.96 0.27
N MET A 153 23.43 10.74 -0.77
CA MET A 153 24.37 11.05 -1.85
C MET A 153 25.63 11.73 -1.32
N MET A 154 25.49 12.72 -0.42
CA MET A 154 26.62 13.38 0.22
C MET A 154 27.47 12.41 1.06
N LYS A 155 26.86 11.53 1.81
CA LYS A 155 27.53 10.61 2.72
C LYS A 155 28.26 9.48 1.99
N TYR A 156 27.69 8.97 0.90
CA TYR A 156 28.17 7.77 0.21
C TYR A 156 28.69 8.04 -1.20
N ASN A 157 28.79 9.30 -1.62
CA ASN A 157 29.14 9.72 -3.00
C ASN A 157 28.24 9.07 -4.07
N ALA A 158 26.99 8.79 -3.72
CA ALA A 158 25.99 8.32 -4.68
C ALA A 158 25.55 9.45 -5.61
N THR A 159 25.07 9.10 -6.78
CA THR A 159 24.70 10.04 -7.86
C THR A 159 23.23 9.91 -8.23
N GLU A 160 22.71 10.84 -9.03
CA GLU A 160 21.37 10.70 -9.63
C GLU A 160 21.27 9.43 -10.51
N ASP A 161 22.39 8.99 -11.10
CA ASP A 161 22.45 7.77 -11.89
C ASP A 161 22.19 6.50 -11.05
N ASP A 162 22.66 6.48 -9.82
CA ASP A 162 22.38 5.36 -8.90
C ASP A 162 20.88 5.30 -8.54
N LEU A 163 20.26 6.46 -8.32
CA LEU A 163 18.81 6.54 -8.09
C LEU A 163 18.03 6.06 -9.34
N ALA A 164 18.42 6.54 -10.52
CA ALA A 164 17.81 6.14 -11.77
C ALA A 164 17.92 4.63 -12.06
N LEU A 165 19.02 3.99 -11.66
CA LEU A 165 19.18 2.53 -11.77
C LEU A 165 18.21 1.76 -10.87
N VAL A 166 17.94 2.27 -9.66
CA VAL A 166 16.92 1.66 -8.78
C VAL A 166 15.53 1.77 -9.39
N ALA A 167 15.18 2.95 -9.94
CA ALA A 167 13.93 3.16 -10.65
C ALA A 167 13.81 2.23 -11.87
N LEU A 168 14.86 2.13 -12.71
CA LEU A 168 14.90 1.26 -13.87
C LEU A 168 14.60 -0.19 -13.48
N LYS A 169 15.34 -0.74 -12.51
CA LYS A 169 15.16 -2.11 -12.01
C LYS A 169 13.70 -2.36 -11.58
N ASN A 170 13.09 -1.41 -10.87
CA ASN A 170 11.71 -1.58 -10.39
C ASN A 170 10.70 -1.55 -11.55
N HIS A 171 10.91 -0.70 -12.55
CA HIS A 171 10.07 -0.66 -13.75
C HIS A 171 10.24 -1.91 -14.63
N GLU A 172 11.45 -2.44 -14.74
CA GLU A 172 11.71 -3.72 -15.43
C GLU A 172 10.97 -4.87 -14.75
N ASN A 173 11.01 -4.96 -13.41
CA ASN A 173 10.24 -5.97 -12.68
C ASN A 173 8.72 -5.77 -12.81
N ALA A 174 8.25 -4.56 -13.00
CA ALA A 174 6.83 -4.26 -13.21
C ALA A 174 6.35 -4.68 -14.61
N PHE A 175 7.25 -4.74 -15.60
CA PHE A 175 6.91 -5.06 -16.99
C PHE A 175 6.20 -6.40 -17.15
N ASP A 176 6.65 -7.42 -16.44
CA ASP A 176 6.08 -8.79 -16.51
C ASP A 176 4.99 -9.05 -15.45
N ASN A 177 4.71 -8.09 -14.57
CA ASN A 177 3.69 -8.25 -13.53
C ASN A 177 2.33 -7.72 -14.02
N PRO A 178 1.32 -8.58 -14.31
CA PRO A 178 0.02 -8.17 -14.85
C PRO A 178 -0.78 -7.29 -13.87
N LYS A 179 -0.45 -7.31 -12.59
CA LYS A 179 -1.08 -6.46 -11.56
C LYS A 179 -0.39 -5.12 -11.36
N ALA A 180 0.79 -4.90 -11.94
CA ALA A 180 1.50 -3.64 -11.85
C ALA A 180 0.91 -2.56 -12.77
N ARG A 181 1.01 -1.30 -12.35
CA ARG A 181 0.63 -0.12 -13.15
C ARG A 181 1.42 -0.03 -14.46
N PHE A 182 2.67 -0.48 -14.44
CA PHE A 182 3.58 -0.46 -15.58
C PHE A 182 3.67 -1.81 -16.33
N TYR A 183 2.68 -2.68 -16.16
CA TYR A 183 2.59 -3.92 -16.93
C TYR A 183 2.69 -3.66 -18.44
N GLN A 184 3.61 -4.33 -19.10
CA GLN A 184 3.92 -4.18 -20.54
C GLN A 184 4.25 -2.73 -20.99
N LYS A 185 4.67 -1.88 -20.07
CA LYS A 185 5.14 -0.52 -20.36
C LYS A 185 6.64 -0.46 -20.14
N LYS A 186 7.39 -0.43 -21.24
CA LYS A 186 8.85 -0.35 -21.19
C LYS A 186 9.27 1.05 -20.75
N VAL A 187 10.05 1.13 -19.70
CA VAL A 187 10.72 2.36 -19.24
C VAL A 187 12.21 2.20 -19.45
N THR A 188 12.86 3.24 -19.97
CA THR A 188 14.30 3.26 -20.22
C THR A 188 15.01 4.23 -19.30
N ILE A 189 16.32 4.05 -19.13
CA ILE A 189 17.14 4.94 -18.31
C ILE A 189 17.06 6.40 -18.79
N ASP A 190 17.00 6.62 -20.09
CA ASP A 190 16.87 7.96 -20.66
C ASP A 190 15.51 8.60 -20.35
N MET A 191 14.43 7.81 -20.36
CA MET A 191 13.10 8.29 -19.93
C MET A 191 13.12 8.71 -18.47
N ILE A 192 13.77 7.95 -17.60
CA ILE A 192 13.90 8.27 -16.17
C ILE A 192 14.68 9.58 -16.00
N LYS A 193 15.87 9.67 -16.57
CA LYS A 193 16.77 10.83 -16.45
C LYS A 193 16.19 12.12 -17.05
N ASN A 194 15.34 12.01 -18.06
CA ASN A 194 14.70 13.17 -18.71
C ASN A 194 13.28 13.44 -18.19
N SER A 195 12.81 12.69 -17.20
CA SER A 195 11.50 12.94 -16.61
C SER A 195 11.48 14.22 -15.77
N PRO A 196 10.31 14.85 -15.59
CA PRO A 196 10.19 16.08 -14.79
C PRO A 196 10.76 15.92 -13.39
N MET A 197 11.47 16.95 -12.91
CA MET A 197 11.92 17.02 -11.53
C MET A 197 10.72 17.24 -10.60
N VAL A 198 10.60 16.41 -9.57
CA VAL A 198 9.55 16.54 -8.53
C VAL A 198 10.10 17.29 -7.33
N ALA A 199 11.21 16.83 -6.79
CA ALA A 199 11.96 17.48 -5.72
C ALA A 199 13.42 17.02 -5.81
N SER A 200 14.35 17.94 -6.09
CA SER A 200 15.76 17.58 -6.33
C SER A 200 16.35 16.76 -5.17
N PRO A 201 16.97 15.56 -5.46
CA PRO A 201 17.33 15.04 -6.78
C PRO A 201 16.26 14.14 -7.44
N LEU A 202 15.08 13.96 -6.84
CA LEU A 202 14.06 13.00 -7.28
C LEU A 202 13.26 13.50 -8.48
N ARG A 203 13.14 12.67 -9.49
CA ARG A 203 12.34 12.87 -10.70
C ARG A 203 11.06 12.04 -10.66
N LEU A 204 10.18 12.25 -11.64
CA LEU A 204 8.86 11.61 -11.68
C LEU A 204 8.93 10.07 -11.60
N PHE A 205 9.89 9.44 -12.27
CA PHE A 205 10.04 7.98 -12.24
C PHE A 205 10.76 7.45 -10.99
N ASP A 206 11.34 8.30 -10.17
CA ASP A 206 11.92 7.95 -8.88
C ASP A 206 10.85 7.93 -7.77
N CYS A 207 9.67 8.51 -8.05
CA CYS A 207 8.57 8.68 -7.08
C CYS A 207 7.47 7.63 -7.24
#